data_7fb695e41a78a7394cee527d1c040ce2
#
_entry.id   7fb695e41a78a7394cee527d1c040ce2
#
_cell.length_a   1.000
_cell.length_b   1.000
_cell.length_c   1.000
_cell.angle_alpha   90.00
_cell.angle_beta   90.00
_cell.angle_gamma   90.00
#
_symmetry.space_group_name_H-M   'P 1'
#
loop_
_entity.id
_entity.type
_entity.pdbx_description
1 polymer ?
#
loop_
_entity_poly.entity_id
_entity_poly.type
_entity_poly.pdbx_seq_one_letter_code
_entity_poly.pdbx_strand_id
1 'polypeptide(L)'
;MTPTTPEGSGWGNRGAGTSARRVALDVLRAVQADDAYANLLLPVRIRRAGLSARDAGFATELTYGTIRMIGTYDAIIEAASGRQVANIEADVLDVLRLGVHQLVGMRVPSHAAVSQTVDLTRAIGARRASGFVNAVLRKVGGRDADGWDAEITRGLTGDDLLARRWSHPRWVVGALRDALAAERARDELVALLAADNVPAGVTLAALPGLVEPGDVLPDAEAEPPVSPAGVRGVAGDPSRVPAVADGRARVQDEGSQLAALALTRSSAIAPGERWLDLCAGPGGKAALLAAEARVAGATLVANELVPARAGLVRSALERFTDTVTVTEGDGRRFGRPGEAGPTAPGGYDRVLLDAPCTGLGALRRRPEARWRKDPEDVSELAVVQAELLDAAVASLAPGGTLAYVTCSPHLAETRGQVDALLARHGDVLEQLDTASVVRSIAARDPQVADGATVQLWPHRIGTDAMFIALLRRR
;
A
#
# COMPACT_ATOMS: atom_id res chain seq x y z
N MET A 1 16.02 22.65 -17.99
CA MET A 1 16.01 21.53 -18.96
C MET A 1 14.79 20.69 -18.63
N THR A 2 13.77 20.80 -19.44
CA THR A 2 12.51 20.02 -19.33
C THR A 2 12.82 18.55 -19.64
N PRO A 3 12.38 17.59 -18.83
CA PRO A 3 12.50 16.18 -19.22
C PRO A 3 11.46 15.88 -20.28
N THR A 4 11.95 15.58 -21.47
CA THR A 4 11.19 15.05 -22.60
C THR A 4 10.62 13.68 -22.21
N THR A 5 9.29 13.59 -22.24
CA THR A 5 8.55 12.32 -22.26
C THR A 5 9.08 11.45 -23.41
N PRO A 6 9.42 10.18 -23.20
CA PRO A 6 9.73 9.32 -24.33
C PRO A 6 8.44 9.10 -25.12
N GLU A 7 8.42 9.59 -26.34
CA GLU A 7 7.39 9.27 -27.33
C GLU A 7 7.41 7.77 -27.62
N GLY A 8 6.23 7.18 -27.49
CA GLY A 8 6.00 5.77 -27.61
C GLY A 8 6.46 5.18 -28.94
N SER A 9 7.11 4.05 -28.84
CA SER A 9 7.24 3.08 -29.92
C SER A 9 5.84 2.76 -30.46
N GLY A 10 5.60 3.15 -31.70
CA GLY A 10 4.32 2.99 -32.39
C GLY A 10 3.92 1.53 -32.52
N TRP A 11 2.94 1.14 -31.76
CA TRP A 11 2.21 -0.12 -31.93
C TRP A 11 0.92 0.16 -32.66
N GLY A 12 0.95 -0.12 -33.96
CA GLY A 12 -0.16 0.05 -34.88
C GLY A 12 -1.40 -0.73 -34.43
N ASN A 13 -2.42 0.02 -34.12
CA ASN A 13 -3.77 -0.47 -33.87
C ASN A 13 -4.49 -0.72 -35.19
N ARG A 14 -4.95 -1.95 -35.45
CA ARG A 14 -6.06 -2.22 -36.37
C ARG A 14 -6.96 -3.31 -35.81
N GLY A 15 -8.11 -2.95 -35.23
CA GLY A 15 -9.36 -3.65 -35.44
C GLY A 15 -9.64 -4.91 -34.63
N ALA A 16 -9.12 -5.07 -33.40
CA ALA A 16 -9.73 -5.93 -32.37
C ALA A 16 -9.48 -5.26 -31.03
N GLY A 17 -10.52 -5.04 -30.22
CA GLY A 17 -10.39 -4.43 -28.90
C GLY A 17 -9.28 -5.11 -28.08
N THR A 18 -8.48 -4.33 -27.37
CA THR A 18 -7.38 -4.86 -26.57
C THR A 18 -7.93 -5.83 -25.54
N SER A 19 -7.53 -7.10 -25.58
CA SER A 19 -8.07 -8.14 -24.69
C SER A 19 -7.63 -7.90 -23.23
N ALA A 20 -8.44 -8.34 -22.28
CA ALA A 20 -8.15 -8.28 -20.85
C ALA A 20 -6.76 -8.89 -20.51
N ARG A 21 -6.38 -10.00 -21.18
CA ARG A 21 -5.06 -10.64 -21.02
C ARG A 21 -3.92 -9.76 -21.53
N ARG A 22 -4.15 -9.00 -22.59
CA ARG A 22 -3.16 -8.06 -23.12
C ARG A 22 -2.96 -6.90 -22.16
N VAL A 23 -4.04 -6.35 -21.61
CA VAL A 23 -3.96 -5.29 -20.58
C VAL A 23 -3.18 -5.79 -19.37
N ALA A 24 -3.46 -7.01 -18.89
CA ALA A 24 -2.75 -7.59 -17.76
C ALA A 24 -1.24 -7.76 -18.05
N LEU A 25 -0.89 -8.25 -19.25
CA LEU A 25 0.52 -8.39 -19.65
C LEU A 25 1.24 -7.04 -19.74
N ASP A 26 0.60 -6.04 -20.35
CA ASP A 26 1.21 -4.72 -20.50
C ASP A 26 1.46 -4.04 -19.14
N VAL A 27 0.56 -4.28 -18.15
CA VAL A 27 0.77 -3.81 -16.77
C VAL A 27 1.87 -4.59 -16.08
N LEU A 28 1.87 -5.93 -16.19
CA LEU A 28 2.89 -6.78 -15.57
C LEU A 28 4.29 -6.39 -16.05
N ARG A 29 4.47 -6.16 -17.34
CA ARG A 29 5.74 -5.70 -17.93
C ARG A 29 6.18 -4.34 -17.38
N ALA A 30 5.27 -3.37 -17.36
CA ALA A 30 5.60 -2.05 -16.82
C ALA A 30 5.97 -2.11 -15.33
N VAL A 31 5.33 -3.01 -14.58
CA VAL A 31 5.68 -3.26 -13.17
C VAL A 31 7.07 -3.88 -13.04
N GLN A 32 7.46 -4.79 -13.93
CA GLN A 32 8.76 -5.49 -13.87
C GLN A 32 9.92 -4.65 -14.44
N ALA A 33 9.68 -3.86 -15.49
CA ALA A 33 10.73 -3.16 -16.25
C ALA A 33 10.85 -1.66 -15.91
N ASP A 34 9.74 -1.00 -15.59
CA ASP A 34 9.66 0.47 -15.48
C ASP A 34 9.32 0.94 -14.06
N ASP A 35 9.37 0.07 -13.06
CA ASP A 35 8.98 0.35 -11.67
C ASP A 35 7.57 0.97 -11.51
N ALA A 36 6.69 0.72 -12.50
CA ALA A 36 5.33 1.23 -12.46
C ALA A 36 4.52 0.60 -11.32
N TYR A 37 3.64 1.39 -10.72
CA TYR A 37 2.71 0.90 -9.70
C TYR A 37 1.45 0.34 -10.37
N ALA A 38 1.15 -0.95 -10.11
CA ALA A 38 0.00 -1.63 -10.71
C ALA A 38 -1.33 -0.92 -10.41
N ASN A 39 -1.51 -0.42 -9.19
CA ASN A 39 -2.71 0.28 -8.75
C ASN A 39 -2.94 1.63 -9.45
N LEU A 40 -1.90 2.27 -9.96
CA LEU A 40 -2.02 3.52 -10.73
C LEU A 40 -2.20 3.25 -12.23
N LEU A 41 -1.50 2.23 -12.75
CA LEU A 41 -1.46 1.96 -14.19
C LEU A 41 -2.68 1.17 -14.68
N LEU A 42 -3.08 0.12 -13.97
CA LEU A 42 -4.13 -0.80 -14.40
C LEU A 42 -5.48 -0.11 -14.67
N PRO A 43 -6.02 0.76 -13.79
CA PRO A 43 -7.28 1.45 -14.08
C PRO A 43 -7.23 2.31 -15.35
N VAL A 44 -6.09 2.94 -15.60
CA VAL A 44 -5.87 3.75 -16.82
C VAL A 44 -5.88 2.86 -18.07
N ARG A 45 -5.19 1.71 -18.00
CA ARG A 45 -5.14 0.75 -19.13
C ARG A 45 -6.51 0.13 -19.40
N ILE A 46 -7.28 -0.24 -18.38
CA ILE A 46 -8.65 -0.77 -18.49
C ILE A 46 -9.56 0.25 -19.20
N ARG A 47 -9.54 1.51 -18.75
CA ARG A 47 -10.36 2.58 -19.39
C ARG A 47 -9.95 2.82 -20.84
N ARG A 48 -8.66 2.91 -21.14
CA ARG A 48 -8.17 3.10 -22.51
C ARG A 48 -8.51 1.94 -23.45
N ALA A 49 -8.55 0.72 -22.92
CA ALA A 49 -8.91 -0.47 -23.67
C ALA A 49 -10.43 -0.63 -23.87
N GLY A 50 -11.25 0.18 -23.18
CA GLY A 50 -12.72 0.09 -23.26
C GLY A 50 -13.28 -1.24 -22.80
N LEU A 51 -12.66 -1.90 -21.80
CA LEU A 51 -13.08 -3.22 -21.34
C LEU A 51 -14.47 -3.16 -20.70
N SER A 52 -15.28 -4.21 -20.93
CA SER A 52 -16.51 -4.43 -20.20
C SER A 52 -16.23 -4.60 -18.69
N ALA A 53 -17.23 -4.41 -17.82
CA ALA A 53 -17.07 -4.61 -16.37
C ALA A 53 -16.54 -6.02 -16.04
N ARG A 54 -17.02 -7.06 -16.76
CA ARG A 54 -16.55 -8.44 -16.61
C ARG A 54 -15.09 -8.59 -17.02
N ASP A 55 -14.69 -8.03 -18.16
CA ASP A 55 -13.31 -8.13 -18.65
C ASP A 55 -12.36 -7.27 -17.83
N ALA A 56 -12.82 -6.14 -17.31
CA ALA A 56 -12.09 -5.32 -16.36
C ALA A 56 -11.80 -6.07 -15.05
N GLY A 57 -12.81 -6.74 -14.48
CA GLY A 57 -12.64 -7.62 -13.32
C GLY A 57 -11.66 -8.77 -13.59
N PHE A 58 -11.77 -9.41 -14.76
CA PHE A 58 -10.84 -10.46 -15.17
C PHE A 58 -9.40 -9.94 -15.33
N ALA A 59 -9.21 -8.79 -15.99
CA ALA A 59 -7.89 -8.15 -16.13
C ALA A 59 -7.30 -7.78 -14.77
N THR A 60 -8.14 -7.30 -13.86
CA THR A 60 -7.74 -6.92 -12.50
C THR A 60 -7.23 -8.12 -11.72
N GLU A 61 -8.01 -9.20 -11.66
CA GLU A 61 -7.60 -10.43 -10.98
C GLU A 61 -6.37 -11.04 -11.63
N LEU A 62 -6.33 -11.11 -12.95
CA LEU A 62 -5.19 -11.66 -13.69
C LEU A 62 -3.91 -10.87 -13.42
N THR A 63 -3.98 -9.54 -13.33
CA THR A 63 -2.81 -8.68 -13.05
C THR A 63 -2.35 -8.84 -11.60
N TYR A 64 -3.22 -8.51 -10.65
CA TYR A 64 -2.82 -8.50 -9.23
C TYR A 64 -2.52 -9.90 -8.70
N GLY A 65 -3.30 -10.90 -9.09
CA GLY A 65 -3.08 -12.28 -8.68
C GLY A 65 -1.75 -12.82 -9.20
N THR A 66 -1.39 -12.50 -10.46
CA THR A 66 -0.09 -12.88 -11.01
C THR A 66 1.05 -12.22 -10.24
N ILE A 67 1.02 -10.88 -10.04
CA ILE A 67 2.07 -10.14 -9.33
C ILE A 67 2.23 -10.67 -7.89
N ARG A 68 1.13 -10.94 -7.22
CA ARG A 68 1.11 -11.46 -5.85
C ARG A 68 1.82 -12.80 -5.72
N MET A 69 1.64 -13.67 -6.70
CA MET A 69 2.11 -15.05 -6.66
C MET A 69 3.36 -15.32 -7.52
N ILE A 70 4.10 -14.29 -7.95
CA ILE A 70 5.29 -14.41 -8.81
C ILE A 70 6.25 -15.47 -8.30
N GLY A 71 6.65 -15.44 -7.01
CA GLY A 71 7.65 -16.36 -6.47
C GLY A 71 7.20 -17.82 -6.49
N THR A 72 5.92 -18.09 -6.23
CA THR A 72 5.31 -19.40 -6.31
C THR A 72 5.20 -19.85 -7.78
N TYR A 73 4.77 -18.96 -8.68
CA TYR A 73 4.62 -19.29 -10.09
C TYR A 73 5.94 -19.52 -10.80
N ASP A 74 6.98 -18.78 -10.45
CA ASP A 74 8.33 -18.99 -10.96
C ASP A 74 8.83 -20.41 -10.60
N ALA A 75 8.61 -20.84 -9.37
CA ALA A 75 8.96 -22.21 -8.95
C ALA A 75 8.15 -23.29 -9.70
N ILE A 76 6.85 -23.06 -9.95
CA ILE A 76 6.03 -23.95 -10.76
C ILE A 76 6.56 -23.99 -12.20
N ILE A 77 6.91 -22.85 -12.78
CA ILE A 77 7.46 -22.77 -14.15
C ILE A 77 8.80 -23.51 -14.22
N GLU A 78 9.69 -23.35 -13.24
CA GLU A 78 10.96 -24.09 -13.17
C GLU A 78 10.74 -25.60 -13.12
N ALA A 79 9.88 -26.06 -12.21
CA ALA A 79 9.55 -27.48 -12.06
C ALA A 79 8.84 -28.06 -13.31
N ALA A 80 8.01 -27.28 -13.96
CA ALA A 80 7.31 -27.69 -15.16
C ALA A 80 8.20 -27.69 -16.40
N SER A 81 9.05 -26.67 -16.57
CA SER A 81 9.89 -26.51 -17.77
C SER A 81 11.22 -27.25 -17.68
N GLY A 82 11.70 -27.51 -16.46
CA GLY A 82 13.08 -27.99 -16.20
C GLY A 82 14.14 -26.91 -16.46
N ARG A 83 13.76 -25.63 -16.49
CA ARG A 83 14.65 -24.49 -16.72
C ARG A 83 14.53 -23.51 -15.57
N GLN A 84 15.63 -22.91 -15.15
CA GLN A 84 15.59 -21.76 -14.25
C GLN A 84 14.93 -20.57 -14.95
N VAL A 85 14.11 -19.80 -14.23
CA VAL A 85 13.40 -18.64 -14.79
C VAL A 85 14.34 -17.59 -15.35
N ALA A 86 15.54 -17.43 -14.78
CA ALA A 86 16.57 -16.54 -15.30
C ALA A 86 17.03 -16.89 -16.72
N ASN A 87 16.82 -18.13 -17.17
CA ASN A 87 17.16 -18.62 -18.52
C ASN A 87 15.95 -18.60 -19.46
N ILE A 88 14.84 -17.97 -19.08
CA ILE A 88 13.65 -17.77 -19.91
C ILE A 88 13.60 -16.29 -20.32
N GLU A 89 13.37 -16.02 -21.60
CA GLU A 89 13.19 -14.66 -22.08
C GLU A 89 12.09 -13.94 -21.30
N ALA A 90 12.33 -12.71 -20.81
CA ALA A 90 11.46 -11.99 -19.90
C ALA A 90 9.99 -11.91 -20.38
N ASP A 91 9.79 -11.58 -21.66
CA ASP A 91 8.46 -11.52 -22.26
C ASP A 91 7.73 -12.86 -22.25
N VAL A 92 8.46 -13.95 -22.44
CA VAL A 92 7.91 -15.32 -22.42
C VAL A 92 7.61 -15.75 -20.97
N LEU A 93 8.46 -15.37 -20.04
CA LEU A 93 8.27 -15.63 -18.61
C LEU A 93 7.00 -14.94 -18.09
N ASP A 94 6.77 -13.67 -18.42
CA ASP A 94 5.57 -12.95 -18.00
C ASP A 94 4.29 -13.56 -18.59
N VAL A 95 4.33 -14.01 -19.84
CA VAL A 95 3.22 -14.77 -20.44
C VAL A 95 2.99 -16.09 -19.72
N LEU A 96 4.06 -16.82 -19.34
CA LEU A 96 3.94 -18.06 -18.56
C LEU A 96 3.34 -17.79 -17.17
N ARG A 97 3.79 -16.76 -16.45
CA ARG A 97 3.23 -16.34 -15.15
C ARG A 97 1.72 -16.10 -15.23
N LEU A 98 1.26 -15.34 -16.24
CA LEU A 98 -0.17 -15.14 -16.50
C LEU A 98 -0.90 -16.44 -16.82
N GLY A 99 -0.28 -17.35 -17.56
CA GLY A 99 -0.83 -18.66 -17.87
C GLY A 99 -0.98 -19.54 -16.63
N VAL A 100 0.05 -19.59 -15.77
CA VAL A 100 0.03 -20.33 -14.51
C VAL A 100 -1.06 -19.77 -13.59
N HIS A 101 -1.18 -18.45 -13.46
CA HIS A 101 -2.23 -17.85 -12.63
C HIS A 101 -3.63 -18.24 -13.10
N GLN A 102 -3.89 -18.25 -14.39
CA GLN A 102 -5.17 -18.69 -14.93
C GLN A 102 -5.49 -20.16 -14.57
N LEU A 103 -4.49 -21.04 -14.61
CA LEU A 103 -4.65 -22.46 -14.35
C LEU A 103 -4.77 -22.81 -12.87
N VAL A 104 -3.90 -22.22 -12.04
CA VAL A 104 -3.75 -22.56 -10.63
C VAL A 104 -4.54 -21.62 -9.72
N GLY A 105 -4.51 -20.32 -9.98
CA GLY A 105 -5.15 -19.31 -9.13
C GLY A 105 -6.61 -19.03 -9.49
N MET A 106 -6.90 -18.87 -10.79
CA MET A 106 -8.26 -18.48 -11.24
C MET A 106 -9.15 -19.68 -11.63
N ARG A 107 -8.61 -20.88 -11.73
CA ARG A 107 -9.34 -22.10 -12.15
C ARG A 107 -10.02 -21.94 -13.53
N VAL A 108 -9.39 -21.21 -14.44
CA VAL A 108 -9.86 -21.13 -15.84
C VAL A 108 -9.74 -22.52 -16.47
N PRO A 109 -10.73 -22.98 -17.27
CA PRO A 109 -10.62 -24.28 -17.95
C PRO A 109 -9.31 -24.41 -18.72
N SER A 110 -8.57 -25.52 -18.49
CA SER A 110 -7.18 -25.67 -18.95
C SER A 110 -7.03 -25.45 -20.45
N HIS A 111 -7.95 -25.95 -21.26
CA HIS A 111 -7.91 -25.77 -22.72
C HIS A 111 -7.99 -24.29 -23.12
N ALA A 112 -8.84 -23.50 -22.45
CA ALA A 112 -9.00 -22.08 -22.71
C ALA A 112 -7.79 -21.27 -22.22
N ALA A 113 -7.29 -21.54 -21.00
CA ALA A 113 -6.10 -20.88 -20.45
C ALA A 113 -4.87 -21.11 -21.35
N VAL A 114 -4.60 -22.35 -21.74
CA VAL A 114 -3.48 -22.70 -22.61
C VAL A 114 -3.61 -22.06 -23.98
N SER A 115 -4.75 -22.25 -24.67
CA SER A 115 -4.96 -21.70 -26.02
C SER A 115 -4.81 -20.19 -26.06
N GLN A 116 -5.50 -19.46 -25.18
CA GLN A 116 -5.46 -17.99 -25.13
C GLN A 116 -4.08 -17.44 -24.75
N THR A 117 -3.33 -18.15 -23.90
CA THR A 117 -1.97 -17.74 -23.54
C THR A 117 -0.98 -17.98 -24.69
N VAL A 118 -1.13 -19.07 -25.44
CA VAL A 118 -0.35 -19.33 -26.66
C VAL A 118 -0.67 -18.28 -27.73
N ASP A 119 -1.92 -17.87 -27.88
CA ASP A 119 -2.30 -16.81 -28.82
C ASP A 119 -1.71 -15.44 -28.39
N LEU A 120 -1.71 -15.15 -27.09
CA LEU A 120 -1.04 -13.98 -26.54
C LEU A 120 0.46 -13.99 -26.84
N THR A 121 1.14 -15.17 -26.72
CA THR A 121 2.56 -15.33 -27.07
C THR A 121 2.84 -14.96 -28.53
N ARG A 122 1.95 -15.35 -29.43
CA ARG A 122 2.04 -15.00 -30.86
C ARG A 122 1.81 -13.52 -31.10
N ALA A 123 0.83 -12.95 -30.39
CA ALA A 123 0.43 -11.54 -30.54
C ALA A 123 1.50 -10.54 -30.08
N ILE A 124 2.39 -10.96 -29.17
CA ILE A 124 3.56 -10.14 -28.73
C ILE A 124 4.81 -10.35 -29.60
N GLY A 125 4.73 -11.10 -30.69
CA GLY A 125 5.86 -11.35 -31.57
C GLY A 125 6.72 -12.57 -31.19
N ALA A 126 6.49 -13.21 -30.04
CA ALA A 126 7.27 -14.35 -29.54
C ALA A 126 6.82 -15.71 -30.12
N ARG A 127 6.48 -15.76 -31.43
CA ARG A 127 5.95 -16.95 -32.10
C ARG A 127 6.81 -18.20 -31.91
N ARG A 128 8.14 -18.06 -31.89
CA ARG A 128 9.07 -19.19 -31.73
C ARG A 128 8.92 -19.88 -30.36
N ALA A 129 8.50 -19.12 -29.33
CA ALA A 129 8.28 -19.64 -27.99
C ALA A 129 6.91 -20.32 -27.82
N SER A 130 5.97 -20.23 -28.81
CA SER A 130 4.60 -20.76 -28.66
C SER A 130 4.55 -22.24 -28.33
N GLY A 131 5.43 -23.06 -28.89
CA GLY A 131 5.54 -24.48 -28.59
C GLY A 131 5.99 -24.75 -27.15
N PHE A 132 6.97 -24.00 -26.70
CA PHE A 132 7.49 -24.07 -25.32
C PHE A 132 6.40 -23.65 -24.31
N VAL A 133 5.76 -22.50 -24.51
CA VAL A 133 4.64 -22.04 -23.65
C VAL A 133 3.54 -23.07 -23.58
N ASN A 134 3.12 -23.65 -24.73
CA ASN A 134 2.09 -24.68 -24.76
C ASN A 134 2.50 -25.93 -23.96
N ALA A 135 3.73 -26.40 -24.12
CA ALA A 135 4.24 -27.58 -23.40
C ALA A 135 4.27 -27.36 -21.89
N VAL A 136 4.81 -26.22 -21.43
CA VAL A 136 4.88 -25.86 -20.01
C VAL A 136 3.48 -25.76 -19.40
N LEU A 137 2.56 -25.00 -20.03
CA LEU A 137 1.22 -24.79 -19.50
C LEU A 137 0.36 -26.05 -19.51
N ARG A 138 0.54 -26.97 -20.47
CA ARG A 138 -0.12 -28.28 -20.43
C ARG A 138 0.36 -29.11 -19.25
N LYS A 139 1.66 -29.08 -18.94
CA LYS A 139 2.20 -29.77 -17.76
C LYS A 139 1.68 -29.15 -16.47
N VAL A 140 1.58 -27.80 -16.40
CA VAL A 140 0.99 -27.08 -15.26
C VAL A 140 -0.48 -27.48 -15.08
N GLY A 141 -1.27 -27.49 -16.13
CA GLY A 141 -2.70 -27.83 -16.08
C GLY A 141 -2.99 -29.31 -15.82
N GLY A 142 -2.00 -30.18 -15.86
CA GLY A 142 -2.10 -31.60 -15.51
C GLY A 142 -2.03 -31.90 -14.02
N ARG A 143 -1.84 -30.89 -13.16
CA ARG A 143 -1.75 -31.03 -11.70
C ARG A 143 -2.54 -29.91 -11.04
N ASP A 144 -3.20 -30.18 -9.93
CA ASP A 144 -3.91 -29.19 -9.13
C ASP A 144 -2.98 -28.31 -8.27
N ALA A 145 -3.54 -27.34 -7.58
CA ALA A 145 -2.80 -26.40 -6.76
C ALA A 145 -2.06 -27.09 -5.60
N ASP A 146 -2.71 -28.06 -4.93
CA ASP A 146 -2.13 -28.80 -3.80
C ASP A 146 -0.96 -29.69 -4.26
N GLY A 147 -1.11 -30.32 -5.42
CA GLY A 147 -0.04 -31.11 -6.04
C GLY A 147 1.17 -30.26 -6.46
N TRP A 148 0.94 -29.02 -6.91
CA TRP A 148 2.01 -28.07 -7.19
C TRP A 148 2.66 -27.57 -5.89
N ASP A 149 1.87 -27.22 -4.86
CA ASP A 149 2.44 -26.83 -3.56
C ASP A 149 3.35 -27.89 -3.00
N ALA A 150 2.90 -29.15 -2.98
CA ALA A 150 3.72 -30.30 -2.54
C ALA A 150 5.02 -30.48 -3.35
N GLU A 151 4.96 -30.23 -4.67
CA GLU A 151 6.13 -30.34 -5.56
C GLU A 151 7.17 -29.26 -5.30
N ILE A 152 6.74 -27.99 -5.28
CA ILE A 152 7.66 -26.84 -5.18
C ILE A 152 8.19 -26.61 -3.76
N THR A 153 7.54 -27.19 -2.75
CA THR A 153 7.96 -27.10 -1.34
C THR A 153 8.69 -28.33 -0.83
N ARG A 154 8.89 -29.35 -1.68
CA ARG A 154 9.54 -30.61 -1.31
C ARG A 154 10.94 -30.37 -0.72
N GLY A 155 11.16 -30.84 0.50
CA GLY A 155 12.43 -30.70 1.22
C GLY A 155 12.71 -29.32 1.81
N LEU A 156 11.83 -28.35 1.62
CA LEU A 156 11.93 -27.03 2.26
C LEU A 156 11.36 -27.06 3.67
N THR A 157 11.93 -26.27 4.57
CA THR A 157 11.50 -26.12 5.96
C THR A 157 11.59 -24.65 6.39
N GLY A 158 10.93 -24.28 7.52
CA GLY A 158 11.03 -22.95 8.09
C GLY A 158 10.65 -21.83 7.12
N ASP A 159 11.44 -20.77 7.10
CA ASP A 159 11.17 -19.59 6.27
C ASP A 159 11.24 -19.88 4.77
N ASP A 160 12.09 -20.81 4.32
CA ASP A 160 12.19 -21.16 2.90
C ASP A 160 10.90 -21.82 2.40
N LEU A 161 10.29 -22.69 3.23
CA LEU A 161 8.97 -23.26 2.96
C LEU A 161 7.90 -22.18 2.89
N LEU A 162 7.85 -21.27 3.88
CA LEU A 162 6.85 -20.22 3.94
C LEU A 162 7.01 -19.23 2.79
N ALA A 163 8.23 -18.79 2.49
CA ALA A 163 8.55 -17.90 1.37
C ALA A 163 8.07 -18.47 0.04
N ARG A 164 8.32 -19.76 -0.21
CA ARG A 164 7.92 -20.45 -1.43
C ARG A 164 6.42 -20.61 -1.55
N ARG A 165 5.77 -21.10 -0.50
CA ARG A 165 4.33 -21.37 -0.46
C ARG A 165 3.51 -20.11 -0.59
N TRP A 166 3.88 -19.05 0.16
CA TRP A 166 3.11 -17.81 0.24
C TRP A 166 3.64 -16.70 -0.67
N SER A 167 4.62 -17.01 -1.55
CA SER A 167 5.15 -16.06 -2.53
C SER A 167 5.67 -14.75 -1.90
N HIS A 168 6.54 -14.89 -0.89
CA HIS A 168 7.26 -13.78 -0.27
C HIS A 168 8.77 -13.99 -0.38
N PRO A 169 9.59 -12.95 -0.51
CA PRO A 169 11.03 -13.08 -0.27
C PRO A 169 11.30 -13.58 1.15
N ARG A 170 12.33 -14.41 1.32
CA ARG A 170 12.68 -14.99 2.63
C ARG A 170 12.91 -13.92 3.70
N TRP A 171 13.58 -12.82 3.34
CA TRP A 171 13.84 -11.72 4.27
C TRP A 171 12.56 -11.05 4.76
N VAL A 172 11.53 -10.91 3.89
CA VAL A 172 10.21 -10.39 4.26
C VAL A 172 9.54 -11.31 5.27
N VAL A 173 9.58 -12.65 5.05
CA VAL A 173 9.04 -13.62 6.02
C VAL A 173 9.73 -13.46 7.38
N GLY A 174 11.06 -13.29 7.40
CA GLY A 174 11.82 -13.02 8.62
C GLY A 174 11.37 -11.73 9.31
N ALA A 175 11.26 -10.63 8.57
CA ALA A 175 10.82 -9.33 9.11
C ALA A 175 9.41 -9.39 9.71
N LEU A 176 8.46 -10.03 9.02
CA LEU A 176 7.08 -10.20 9.51
C LEU A 176 7.03 -11.08 10.77
N ARG A 177 7.80 -12.18 10.80
CA ARG A 177 7.92 -13.04 11.99
C ARG A 177 8.45 -12.27 13.19
N ASP A 178 9.51 -11.46 13.00
CA ASP A 178 10.14 -10.71 14.08
C ASP A 178 9.23 -9.60 14.60
N ALA A 179 8.47 -8.95 13.72
CA ALA A 179 7.45 -7.97 14.10
C ALA A 179 6.30 -8.60 14.93
N LEU A 180 5.79 -9.78 14.51
CA LEU A 180 4.79 -10.53 15.30
C LEU A 180 5.37 -11.02 16.64
N ALA A 181 6.64 -11.44 16.64
CA ALA A 181 7.31 -11.89 17.88
C ALA A 181 7.43 -10.77 18.91
N ALA A 182 7.60 -9.52 18.49
CA ALA A 182 7.62 -8.35 19.36
C ALA A 182 6.25 -8.13 20.08
N GLU A 183 5.16 -8.67 19.51
CA GLU A 183 3.82 -8.69 20.12
C GLU A 183 3.47 -10.05 20.76
N ARG A 184 4.42 -11.00 20.83
CA ARG A 184 4.19 -12.37 21.31
C ARG A 184 3.18 -13.19 20.47
N ALA A 185 3.01 -12.83 19.19
CA ALA A 185 2.02 -13.38 18.26
C ALA A 185 2.71 -14.14 17.09
N ARG A 186 3.86 -14.77 17.34
CA ARG A 186 4.65 -15.46 16.30
C ARG A 186 3.87 -16.58 15.59
N ASP A 187 2.94 -17.18 16.25
CA ASP A 187 2.05 -18.24 15.74
C ASP A 187 1.07 -17.73 14.68
N GLU A 188 0.83 -16.42 14.61
CA GLU A 188 -0.02 -15.79 13.60
C GLU A 188 0.66 -15.61 12.23
N LEU A 189 1.96 -15.93 12.09
CA LEU A 189 2.73 -15.67 10.86
C LEU A 189 2.09 -16.28 9.60
N VAL A 190 1.59 -17.52 9.69
CA VAL A 190 0.95 -18.17 8.54
C VAL A 190 -0.34 -17.46 8.15
N ALA A 191 -1.14 -17.04 9.12
CA ALA A 191 -2.36 -16.26 8.88
C ALA A 191 -2.04 -14.90 8.22
N LEU A 192 -0.98 -14.23 8.66
CA LEU A 192 -0.52 -12.98 8.07
C LEU A 192 -0.08 -13.15 6.61
N LEU A 193 0.77 -14.13 6.32
CA LEU A 193 1.25 -14.41 4.96
C LEU A 193 0.11 -14.78 4.01
N ALA A 194 -0.89 -15.52 4.52
CA ALA A 194 -2.11 -15.84 3.78
C ALA A 194 -2.94 -14.57 3.51
N ALA A 195 -3.12 -13.70 4.52
CA ALA A 195 -3.86 -12.45 4.39
C ALA A 195 -3.21 -11.50 3.38
N ASP A 196 -1.87 -11.43 3.31
CA ASP A 196 -1.15 -10.62 2.31
C ASP A 196 -1.44 -11.05 0.86
N ASN A 197 -1.93 -12.27 0.68
CA ASN A 197 -2.32 -12.82 -0.62
C ASN A 197 -3.84 -12.71 -0.90
N VAL A 198 -4.62 -12.15 0.02
CA VAL A 198 -6.04 -11.85 -0.22
C VAL A 198 -6.18 -10.44 -0.78
N PRO A 199 -6.90 -10.22 -1.90
CA PRO A 199 -7.17 -8.89 -2.40
C PRO A 199 -7.79 -7.98 -1.33
N ALA A 200 -7.24 -6.79 -1.15
CA ALA A 200 -7.85 -5.80 -0.25
C ALA A 200 -9.12 -5.23 -0.88
N GLY A 201 -10.22 -5.25 -0.15
CA GLY A 201 -11.42 -4.52 -0.53
C GLY A 201 -11.16 -3.02 -0.65
N VAL A 202 -11.97 -2.33 -1.44
CA VAL A 202 -11.95 -0.86 -1.49
C VAL A 202 -12.66 -0.34 -0.25
N THR A 203 -11.98 0.53 0.50
CA THR A 203 -12.53 1.26 1.62
C THR A 203 -12.47 2.77 1.35
N LEU A 204 -13.46 3.51 1.84
CA LEU A 204 -13.49 4.96 1.72
C LEU A 204 -13.37 5.58 3.12
N ALA A 205 -12.84 6.79 3.17
CA ALA A 205 -12.94 7.68 4.30
C ALA A 205 -13.98 8.75 4.00
N ALA A 206 -15.04 8.81 4.79
CA ALA A 206 -15.93 9.96 4.84
C ALA A 206 -15.19 11.11 5.52
N LEU A 207 -15.19 12.28 4.92
CA LEU A 207 -14.48 13.45 5.46
C LEU A 207 -15.38 14.21 6.44
N PRO A 208 -15.00 14.32 7.73
CA PRO A 208 -15.78 14.99 8.76
C PRO A 208 -16.22 16.41 8.36
N GLY A 209 -17.47 16.75 8.64
CA GLY A 209 -18.06 18.04 8.25
C GLY A 209 -18.45 18.18 6.77
N LEU A 210 -18.16 17.16 5.92
CA LEU A 210 -18.57 17.12 4.51
C LEU A 210 -19.59 16.02 4.23
N VAL A 211 -19.49 14.87 4.86
CA VAL A 211 -20.43 13.74 4.73
C VAL A 211 -20.31 12.81 5.93
N GLU A 212 -21.41 12.26 6.37
CA GLU A 212 -21.41 11.19 7.37
C GLU A 212 -21.14 9.84 6.69
N PRO A 213 -20.45 8.88 7.36
CA PRO A 213 -20.13 7.57 6.77
C PRO A 213 -21.36 6.82 6.24
N GLY A 214 -22.49 6.86 6.95
CA GLY A 214 -23.75 6.23 6.54
C GLY A 214 -24.37 6.80 5.28
N ASP A 215 -24.06 8.07 4.94
CA ASP A 215 -24.59 8.75 3.77
C ASP A 215 -23.76 8.55 2.50
N VAL A 216 -22.56 7.94 2.61
CA VAL A 216 -21.68 7.70 1.45
C VAL A 216 -22.19 6.54 0.60
N LEU A 217 -22.63 5.45 1.24
CA LEU A 217 -23.19 4.25 0.63
C LEU A 217 -24.33 3.72 1.51
N PRO A 218 -25.53 4.36 1.48
CA PRO A 218 -26.61 4.05 2.41
C PRO A 218 -27.16 2.62 2.32
N ASP A 219 -27.07 2.01 1.13
CA ASP A 219 -27.60 0.67 0.88
C ASP A 219 -26.51 -0.43 0.87
N ALA A 220 -25.29 -0.12 1.33
CA ALA A 220 -24.21 -1.09 1.32
C ALA A 220 -24.35 -2.09 2.48
N GLU A 221 -24.57 -3.35 2.13
CA GLU A 221 -24.45 -4.46 3.08
C GLU A 221 -22.96 -4.83 3.21
N ALA A 222 -22.31 -4.42 4.28
CA ALA A 222 -20.91 -4.70 4.54
C ALA A 222 -20.66 -4.87 6.04
N GLU A 223 -19.58 -5.60 6.39
CA GLU A 223 -19.12 -5.62 7.78
C GLU A 223 -18.84 -4.20 8.28
N PRO A 224 -19.17 -3.90 9.54
CA PRO A 224 -18.86 -2.60 10.13
C PRO A 224 -17.36 -2.28 9.99
N PRO A 225 -17.02 -1.03 9.62
CA PRO A 225 -15.63 -0.61 9.55
C PRO A 225 -14.97 -0.58 10.93
N VAL A 226 -13.64 -0.67 10.98
CA VAL A 226 -12.90 -0.45 12.23
C VAL A 226 -12.64 1.04 12.46
N SER A 227 -12.52 1.83 11.40
CA SER A 227 -12.40 3.27 11.47
C SER A 227 -13.78 3.94 11.59
N PRO A 228 -13.97 4.93 12.47
CA PRO A 228 -15.24 5.66 12.57
C PRO A 228 -15.54 6.53 11.33
N ALA A 229 -14.53 6.83 10.50
CA ALA A 229 -14.71 7.52 9.21
C ALA A 229 -14.83 6.51 8.04
N GLY A 230 -14.73 5.21 8.33
CA GLY A 230 -14.64 4.15 7.32
C GLY A 230 -15.98 3.86 6.65
N VAL A 231 -15.91 3.54 5.35
CA VAL A 231 -17.04 3.04 4.57
C VAL A 231 -16.58 1.85 3.76
N ARG A 232 -17.27 0.72 3.88
CA ARG A 232 -17.02 -0.55 3.18
C ARG A 232 -18.13 -0.85 2.18
N GLY A 233 -17.98 -1.92 1.41
CA GLY A 233 -19.02 -2.37 0.47
C GLY A 233 -18.99 -1.67 -0.88
N VAL A 234 -17.89 -1.01 -1.22
CA VAL A 234 -17.72 -0.36 -2.55
C VAL A 234 -17.64 -1.43 -3.63
N ALA A 235 -18.61 -1.45 -4.52
CA ALA A 235 -18.62 -2.31 -5.70
C ALA A 235 -18.16 -1.54 -6.95
N GLY A 236 -17.28 -2.15 -7.74
CA GLY A 236 -16.82 -1.57 -9.00
C GLY A 236 -15.85 -0.40 -8.85
N ASP A 237 -15.99 0.63 -9.68
CA ASP A 237 -15.10 1.79 -9.71
C ASP A 237 -15.50 2.80 -8.62
N PRO A 238 -14.67 3.04 -7.60
CA PRO A 238 -14.97 3.95 -6.50
C PRO A 238 -15.15 5.41 -6.95
N SER A 239 -14.60 5.81 -8.10
CA SER A 239 -14.79 7.15 -8.65
C SER A 239 -16.24 7.44 -9.07
N ARG A 240 -17.09 6.41 -9.15
CA ARG A 240 -18.53 6.54 -9.45
C ARG A 240 -19.38 6.79 -8.19
N VAL A 241 -18.82 6.64 -7.01
CA VAL A 241 -19.49 7.00 -5.77
C VAL A 241 -19.61 8.52 -5.70
N PRO A 242 -20.82 9.10 -5.61
CA PRO A 242 -21.01 10.56 -5.69
C PRO A 242 -20.16 11.32 -4.67
N ALA A 243 -20.08 10.86 -3.43
CA ALA A 243 -19.26 11.48 -2.40
C ALA A 243 -17.75 11.44 -2.70
N VAL A 244 -17.27 10.44 -3.47
CA VAL A 244 -15.89 10.38 -3.95
C VAL A 244 -15.69 11.31 -5.14
N ALA A 245 -16.62 11.32 -6.10
CA ALA A 245 -16.54 12.14 -7.30
C ALA A 245 -16.53 13.65 -6.96
N ASP A 246 -17.24 14.06 -5.94
CA ASP A 246 -17.33 15.47 -5.48
C ASP A 246 -16.36 15.79 -4.32
N GLY A 247 -15.48 14.84 -3.93
CA GLY A 247 -14.42 15.06 -2.96
C GLY A 247 -14.86 15.12 -1.49
N ARG A 248 -16.09 14.65 -1.15
CA ARG A 248 -16.57 14.54 0.24
C ARG A 248 -16.12 13.25 0.92
N ALA A 249 -15.78 12.24 0.14
CA ALA A 249 -15.15 11.01 0.59
C ALA A 249 -13.94 10.65 -0.27
N ARG A 250 -13.03 9.79 0.21
CA ARG A 250 -11.82 9.40 -0.49
C ARG A 250 -11.54 7.91 -0.35
N VAL A 251 -10.91 7.33 -1.36
CA VAL A 251 -10.38 5.96 -1.23
C VAL A 251 -9.19 6.00 -0.26
N GLN A 252 -9.33 5.31 0.87
CA GLN A 252 -8.30 5.24 1.90
C GLN A 252 -8.46 3.99 2.75
N ASP A 253 -7.34 3.31 3.06
CA ASP A 253 -7.32 2.19 4.00
C ASP A 253 -7.71 2.63 5.40
N GLU A 254 -8.45 1.78 6.12
CA GLU A 254 -8.93 2.11 7.48
C GLU A 254 -7.78 2.22 8.50
N GLY A 255 -6.69 1.48 8.33
CA GLY A 255 -5.49 1.64 9.16
C GLY A 255 -4.85 3.02 8.98
N SER A 256 -4.82 3.53 7.74
CA SER A 256 -4.39 4.91 7.47
C SER A 256 -5.35 5.96 8.06
N GLN A 257 -6.65 5.67 8.08
CA GLN A 257 -7.64 6.56 8.73
C GLN A 257 -7.42 6.59 10.25
N LEU A 258 -7.28 5.41 10.88
CA LEU A 258 -7.00 5.31 12.32
C LEU A 258 -5.71 6.02 12.71
N ALA A 259 -4.67 5.96 11.88
CA ALA A 259 -3.41 6.65 12.13
C ALA A 259 -3.58 8.19 12.18
N ALA A 260 -4.34 8.76 11.24
CA ALA A 260 -4.65 10.18 11.24
C ALA A 260 -5.55 10.57 12.43
N LEU A 261 -6.60 9.80 12.69
CA LEU A 261 -7.53 10.02 13.80
C LEU A 261 -6.87 9.83 15.17
N ALA A 262 -5.88 8.95 15.30
CA ALA A 262 -5.13 8.80 16.54
C ALA A 262 -4.39 10.09 16.92
N LEU A 263 -3.86 10.84 15.95
CA LEU A 263 -3.27 12.14 16.20
C LEU A 263 -4.34 13.17 16.61
N THR A 264 -5.42 13.30 15.82
CA THR A 264 -6.40 14.37 16.04
C THR A 264 -7.24 14.14 17.29
N ARG A 265 -7.41 12.89 17.71
CA ARG A 265 -8.26 12.51 18.86
C ARG A 265 -7.47 12.03 20.08
N SER A 266 -6.14 12.22 20.08
CA SER A 266 -5.27 11.92 21.25
C SER A 266 -5.55 12.81 22.46
N SER A 267 -6.08 14.00 22.23
CA SER A 267 -6.49 14.98 23.22
C SER A 267 -7.57 15.91 22.65
N ALA A 268 -8.26 16.67 23.49
CA ALA A 268 -9.18 17.70 23.05
C ALA A 268 -8.46 18.71 22.13
N ILE A 269 -9.13 19.13 21.08
CA ILE A 269 -8.61 20.12 20.13
C ILE A 269 -9.02 21.51 20.60
N ALA A 270 -8.05 22.42 20.70
CA ALA A 270 -8.32 23.82 20.97
C ALA A 270 -8.50 24.62 19.67
N PRO A 271 -9.45 25.55 19.59
CA PRO A 271 -9.58 26.45 18.44
C PRO A 271 -8.28 27.24 18.20
N GLY A 272 -7.88 27.33 16.93
CA GLY A 272 -6.65 28.02 16.53
C GLY A 272 -5.39 27.16 16.60
N GLU A 273 -5.49 25.85 16.92
CA GLU A 273 -4.35 24.92 16.79
C GLU A 273 -3.76 24.95 15.38
N ARG A 274 -2.46 24.72 15.29
CA ARG A 274 -1.70 24.62 14.03
C ARG A 274 -1.15 23.23 13.89
N TRP A 275 -1.48 22.60 12.80
CA TRP A 275 -1.09 21.21 12.52
C TRP A 275 -0.12 21.14 11.34
N LEU A 276 0.70 20.10 11.32
CA LEU A 276 1.64 19.80 10.27
C LEU A 276 1.49 18.34 9.83
N ASP A 277 1.34 18.11 8.53
CA ASP A 277 1.58 16.82 7.89
C ASP A 277 2.92 16.93 7.14
N LEU A 278 3.97 16.32 7.70
CA LEU A 278 5.35 16.54 7.27
C LEU A 278 5.69 15.82 5.97
N CYS A 279 4.96 14.73 5.62
CA CYS A 279 5.14 13.92 4.42
C CYS A 279 3.77 13.58 3.81
N ALA A 280 3.04 14.60 3.37
CA ALA A 280 1.60 14.52 3.08
C ALA A 280 1.20 13.66 1.85
N GLY A 281 2.10 13.38 0.93
CA GLY A 281 1.77 12.74 -0.35
C GLY A 281 1.32 11.29 -0.25
N PRO A 282 0.27 10.90 -0.97
CA PRO A 282 -0.45 11.64 -1.99
C PRO A 282 -1.70 12.42 -1.49
N GLY A 283 -1.84 12.71 -0.19
CA GLY A 283 -2.92 13.54 0.34
C GLY A 283 -4.04 12.80 1.07
N GLY A 284 -3.93 11.48 1.25
CA GLY A 284 -4.99 10.69 1.90
C GLY A 284 -5.18 11.04 3.39
N LYS A 285 -4.11 10.96 4.18
CA LYS A 285 -4.12 11.35 5.60
C LYS A 285 -4.32 12.84 5.76
N ALA A 286 -3.63 13.65 4.92
CA ALA A 286 -3.78 15.12 4.89
C ALA A 286 -5.23 15.56 4.71
N ALA A 287 -6.04 14.90 3.86
CA ALA A 287 -7.44 15.24 3.66
C ALA A 287 -8.31 14.99 4.90
N LEU A 288 -8.03 13.89 5.63
CA LEU A 288 -8.73 13.59 6.88
C LEU A 288 -8.33 14.58 7.98
N LEU A 289 -7.02 14.90 8.08
CA LEU A 289 -6.54 15.97 8.99
C LEU A 289 -7.18 17.33 8.66
N ALA A 290 -7.24 17.69 7.38
CA ALA A 290 -7.84 18.96 6.94
C ALA A 290 -9.32 19.06 7.31
N ALA A 291 -10.07 17.96 7.15
CA ALA A 291 -11.47 17.89 7.54
C ALA A 291 -11.66 18.03 9.06
N GLU A 292 -10.89 17.31 9.87
CA GLU A 292 -10.89 17.43 11.34
C GLU A 292 -10.47 18.85 11.78
N ALA A 293 -9.40 19.41 11.17
CA ALA A 293 -8.92 20.76 11.47
C ALA A 293 -9.99 21.83 11.20
N ARG A 294 -10.68 21.74 10.04
CA ARG A 294 -11.75 22.67 9.67
C ARG A 294 -12.92 22.63 10.65
N VAL A 295 -13.34 21.43 11.06
CA VAL A 295 -14.41 21.26 12.05
C VAL A 295 -14.02 21.85 13.40
N ALA A 296 -12.75 21.71 13.78
CA ALA A 296 -12.23 22.17 15.07
C ALA A 296 -11.78 23.64 15.08
N GLY A 297 -11.74 24.34 13.94
CA GLY A 297 -11.22 25.70 13.84
C GLY A 297 -9.68 25.76 13.93
N ALA A 298 -8.99 24.68 13.53
CA ALA A 298 -7.55 24.60 13.41
C ALA A 298 -7.07 24.84 11.97
N THR A 299 -5.76 24.98 11.77
CA THR A 299 -5.13 25.12 10.45
C THR A 299 -4.12 23.98 10.21
N LEU A 300 -3.89 23.62 8.93
CA LEU A 300 -2.97 22.56 8.53
C LEU A 300 -1.94 23.07 7.52
N VAL A 301 -0.68 22.75 7.75
CA VAL A 301 0.37 22.79 6.72
C VAL A 301 0.60 21.35 6.26
N ALA A 302 0.49 21.11 4.95
CA ALA A 302 0.76 19.81 4.32
C ALA A 302 1.99 19.93 3.41
N ASN A 303 3.09 19.26 3.81
CA ASN A 303 4.36 19.31 3.08
C ASN A 303 4.60 18.03 2.28
N GLU A 304 5.15 18.19 1.08
CA GLU A 304 5.59 17.05 0.26
C GLU A 304 6.87 17.43 -0.51
N LEU A 305 7.84 16.52 -0.49
CA LEU A 305 9.13 16.71 -1.14
C LEU A 305 9.04 16.70 -2.68
N VAL A 306 8.23 15.79 -3.22
CA VAL A 306 8.18 15.53 -4.67
C VAL A 306 7.09 16.38 -5.34
N PRO A 307 7.44 17.31 -6.27
CA PRO A 307 6.46 18.23 -6.87
C PRO A 307 5.24 17.56 -7.48
N ALA A 308 5.43 16.42 -8.18
CA ALA A 308 4.33 15.66 -8.77
C ALA A 308 3.36 15.12 -7.72
N ARG A 309 3.86 14.69 -6.56
CA ARG A 309 3.04 14.23 -5.43
C ARG A 309 2.40 15.40 -4.68
N ALA A 310 3.09 16.53 -4.56
CA ALA A 310 2.51 17.77 -4.03
C ALA A 310 1.31 18.26 -4.86
N GLY A 311 1.34 18.07 -6.18
CA GLY A 311 0.19 18.27 -7.06
C GLY A 311 -1.01 17.41 -6.68
N LEU A 312 -0.78 16.12 -6.31
CA LEU A 312 -1.85 15.25 -5.83
C LEU A 312 -2.38 15.68 -4.45
N VAL A 313 -1.49 16.17 -3.57
CA VAL A 313 -1.89 16.75 -2.27
C VAL A 313 -2.79 17.95 -2.46
N ARG A 314 -2.43 18.91 -3.35
CA ARG A 314 -3.27 20.07 -3.67
C ARG A 314 -4.64 19.65 -4.18
N SER A 315 -4.69 18.70 -5.11
CA SER A 315 -5.97 18.17 -5.61
C SER A 315 -6.78 17.47 -4.50
N ALA A 316 -6.09 16.78 -3.58
CA ALA A 316 -6.75 16.16 -2.44
C ALA A 316 -7.37 17.16 -1.46
N LEU A 317 -6.79 18.36 -1.36
CA LEU A 317 -7.12 19.38 -0.38
C LEU A 317 -7.87 20.59 -0.97
N GLU A 318 -8.30 20.53 -2.23
CA GLU A 318 -8.95 21.65 -2.92
C GLU A 318 -10.18 22.21 -2.20
N ARG A 319 -10.86 21.39 -1.39
CA ARG A 319 -12.03 21.81 -0.57
C ARG A 319 -11.67 22.50 0.74
N PHE A 320 -10.39 22.57 1.07
CA PHE A 320 -9.89 23.04 2.36
C PHE A 320 -8.89 24.20 2.23
N THR A 321 -8.93 24.94 1.11
CA THR A 321 -7.98 26.03 0.80
C THR A 321 -8.07 27.21 1.77
N ASP A 322 -9.15 27.30 2.53
CA ASP A 322 -9.39 28.29 3.59
C ASP A 322 -8.63 27.95 4.89
N THR A 323 -8.29 26.68 5.11
CA THR A 323 -7.68 26.18 6.35
C THR A 323 -6.36 25.46 6.14
N VAL A 324 -5.99 25.17 4.87
CA VAL A 324 -4.79 24.37 4.54
C VAL A 324 -3.82 25.12 3.64
N THR A 325 -2.54 25.05 3.99
CA THR A 325 -1.43 25.48 3.12
C THR A 325 -0.63 24.25 2.66
N VAL A 326 -0.45 24.08 1.35
CA VAL A 326 0.40 23.01 0.79
C VAL A 326 1.77 23.59 0.44
N THR A 327 2.82 22.96 0.97
CA THR A 327 4.22 23.35 0.73
C THR A 327 4.97 22.25 -0.01
N GLU A 328 6.01 22.66 -0.75
CA GLU A 328 6.96 21.76 -1.40
C GLU A 328 8.33 21.96 -0.76
N GLY A 329 8.85 20.92 -0.10
CA GLY A 329 10.14 21.02 0.53
C GLY A 329 10.59 19.74 1.22
N ASP A 330 11.88 19.72 1.55
CA ASP A 330 12.46 18.62 2.32
C ASP A 330 12.00 18.71 3.78
N GLY A 331 11.20 17.74 4.22
CA GLY A 331 10.68 17.68 5.59
C GLY A 331 11.75 17.67 6.67
N ARG A 332 12.97 17.22 6.37
CA ARG A 332 14.12 17.21 7.28
C ARG A 332 14.61 18.61 7.68
N ARG A 333 14.17 19.64 6.95
CA ARG A 333 14.52 21.05 7.21
C ARG A 333 13.55 21.79 8.10
N PHE A 334 12.40 21.19 8.41
CA PHE A 334 11.41 21.81 9.27
C PHE A 334 11.91 21.95 10.72
N GLY A 335 11.49 23.02 11.41
CA GLY A 335 11.86 23.29 12.79
C GLY A 335 13.31 23.75 13.02
N ARG A 336 14.13 23.85 11.97
CA ARG A 336 15.53 24.32 12.09
C ARG A 336 15.62 25.83 11.96
N PRO A 337 16.34 26.53 12.85
CA PRO A 337 16.53 27.98 12.75
C PRO A 337 17.22 28.37 11.43
N GLY A 338 16.63 29.33 10.69
CA GLY A 338 17.21 29.89 9.47
C GLY A 338 16.99 29.06 8.20
N GLU A 339 16.31 27.92 8.27
CA GLU A 339 15.96 27.13 7.10
C GLU A 339 14.52 27.39 6.63
N ALA A 340 14.31 27.35 5.30
CA ALA A 340 13.02 27.65 4.66
C ALA A 340 12.03 26.47 4.84
N GLY A 341 11.19 26.60 5.82
CA GLY A 341 9.93 25.87 5.96
C GLY A 341 8.92 26.82 6.60
N PRO A 342 7.61 26.64 6.44
CA PRO A 342 6.66 27.47 7.16
C PRO A 342 6.86 27.21 8.66
N THR A 343 7.53 28.15 9.31
CA THR A 343 7.69 28.13 10.76
C THR A 343 6.42 28.66 11.39
N ALA A 344 5.72 27.81 12.13
CA ALA A 344 4.70 28.31 13.03
C ALA A 344 5.40 28.97 14.23
N PRO A 345 5.18 30.27 14.49
CA PRO A 345 5.72 30.88 15.72
C PRO A 345 5.25 30.09 16.95
N GLY A 346 6.19 29.55 17.74
CA GLY A 346 5.90 28.67 18.88
C GLY A 346 5.72 27.19 18.56
N GLY A 347 5.81 26.77 17.29
CA GLY A 347 5.71 25.37 16.86
C GLY A 347 4.31 24.93 16.45
N TYR A 348 4.14 23.65 16.10
CA TYR A 348 2.89 23.02 15.75
C TYR A 348 2.31 22.21 16.92
N ASP A 349 1.00 22.33 17.12
CA ASP A 349 0.33 21.62 18.21
C ASP A 349 0.17 20.12 17.91
N ARG A 350 0.02 19.78 16.61
CA ARG A 350 -0.01 18.38 16.14
C ARG A 350 0.85 18.22 14.89
N VAL A 351 1.70 17.20 14.92
CA VAL A 351 2.54 16.83 13.78
C VAL A 351 2.26 15.39 13.39
N LEU A 352 1.86 15.16 12.13
CA LEU A 352 1.84 13.85 11.51
C LEU A 352 3.14 13.64 10.74
N LEU A 353 3.83 12.55 11.01
CA LEU A 353 4.91 12.03 10.19
C LEU A 353 4.51 10.65 9.67
N ASP A 354 3.84 10.61 8.50
CA ASP A 354 3.66 9.40 7.71
C ASP A 354 4.94 9.15 6.92
N ALA A 355 5.90 8.49 7.57
CA ALA A 355 7.27 8.43 7.10
C ALA A 355 7.43 7.56 5.82
N PRO A 356 8.33 7.95 4.89
CA PRO A 356 8.71 7.08 3.81
C PRO A 356 9.28 5.78 4.38
N CYS A 357 8.78 4.63 3.91
CA CYS A 357 9.13 3.31 4.41
C CYS A 357 9.11 2.27 3.28
N THR A 358 9.54 1.05 3.57
CA THR A 358 9.52 -0.05 2.59
C THR A 358 8.12 -0.42 2.10
N GLY A 359 7.07 -0.09 2.86
CA GLY A 359 5.69 -0.39 2.49
C GLY A 359 5.29 -1.85 2.64
N LEU A 360 6.02 -2.64 3.42
CA LEU A 360 5.74 -4.07 3.65
C LEU A 360 4.38 -4.33 4.35
N GLY A 361 3.75 -3.30 4.88
CA GLY A 361 2.41 -3.40 5.45
C GLY A 361 1.27 -3.28 4.44
N ALA A 362 1.55 -2.84 3.20
CA ALA A 362 0.56 -2.60 2.16
C ALA A 362 0.60 -3.65 1.03
N LEU A 363 1.15 -4.85 1.27
CA LEU A 363 1.37 -5.91 0.27
C LEU A 363 0.09 -6.42 -0.38
N ARG A 364 -1.05 -6.32 0.29
CA ARG A 364 -2.37 -6.65 -0.29
C ARG A 364 -2.74 -5.73 -1.45
N ARG A 365 -2.39 -4.44 -1.35
CA ARG A 365 -2.69 -3.37 -2.32
C ARG A 365 -1.58 -3.15 -3.32
N ARG A 366 -0.33 -3.37 -2.90
CA ARG A 366 0.90 -3.19 -3.67
C ARG A 366 1.75 -4.45 -3.63
N PRO A 367 1.27 -5.56 -4.21
CA PRO A 367 1.98 -6.84 -4.13
C PRO A 367 3.37 -6.81 -4.76
N GLU A 368 3.61 -5.89 -5.71
CA GLU A 368 4.92 -5.67 -6.32
C GLU A 368 5.98 -5.21 -5.31
N ALA A 369 5.59 -4.52 -4.23
CA ALA A 369 6.52 -3.98 -3.25
C ALA A 369 7.41 -5.07 -2.62
N ARG A 370 6.88 -6.28 -2.42
CA ARG A 370 7.63 -7.40 -1.85
C ARG A 370 8.83 -7.84 -2.69
N TRP A 371 8.80 -7.58 -4.01
CA TRP A 371 9.84 -8.00 -4.96
C TRP A 371 10.80 -6.88 -5.35
N ARG A 372 10.46 -5.62 -5.03
CA ARG A 372 11.24 -4.44 -5.36
C ARG A 372 12.15 -3.98 -4.24
N LYS A 373 11.83 -4.40 -3.04
CA LYS A 373 12.55 -4.00 -1.84
C LYS A 373 13.53 -5.07 -1.41
N ASP A 374 14.65 -4.62 -0.85
CA ASP A 374 15.67 -5.45 -0.25
C ASP A 374 16.06 -4.95 1.16
N PRO A 375 16.88 -5.67 1.92
CA PRO A 375 17.30 -5.24 3.26
C PRO A 375 18.10 -3.93 3.28
N GLU A 376 18.79 -3.58 2.20
CA GLU A 376 19.54 -2.34 2.05
C GLU A 376 18.60 -1.14 2.04
N ASP A 377 17.46 -1.21 1.32
CA ASP A 377 16.40 -0.18 1.35
C ASP A 377 15.92 0.14 2.78
N VAL A 378 15.80 -0.89 3.63
CA VAL A 378 15.41 -0.69 5.04
C VAL A 378 16.41 0.19 5.76
N SER A 379 17.70 -0.07 5.57
CA SER A 379 18.79 0.66 6.21
C SER A 379 18.83 2.13 5.74
N GLU A 380 18.68 2.37 4.45
CA GLU A 380 18.65 3.71 3.87
C GLU A 380 17.45 4.52 4.35
N LEU A 381 16.26 3.90 4.33
CA LEU A 381 15.03 4.54 4.79
C LEU A 381 15.05 4.81 6.30
N ALA A 382 15.66 3.95 7.10
CA ALA A 382 15.80 4.15 8.53
C ALA A 382 16.59 5.42 8.88
N VAL A 383 17.62 5.78 8.10
CA VAL A 383 18.35 7.03 8.25
C VAL A 383 17.46 8.24 7.95
N VAL A 384 16.73 8.19 6.83
CA VAL A 384 15.80 9.27 6.45
C VAL A 384 14.69 9.45 7.49
N GLN A 385 14.16 8.34 8.02
CA GLN A 385 13.14 8.35 9.07
C GLN A 385 13.66 9.01 10.35
N ALA A 386 14.89 8.71 10.77
CA ALA A 386 15.49 9.32 11.94
C ALA A 386 15.64 10.84 11.77
N GLU A 387 16.11 11.32 10.61
CA GLU A 387 16.24 12.74 10.30
C GLU A 387 14.89 13.47 10.27
N LEU A 388 13.85 12.83 9.71
CA LEU A 388 12.49 13.35 9.69
C LEU A 388 11.88 13.41 11.10
N LEU A 389 12.13 12.41 11.93
CA LEU A 389 11.69 12.39 13.33
C LEU A 389 12.33 13.54 14.13
N ASP A 390 13.63 13.78 13.96
CA ASP A 390 14.31 14.91 14.62
C ASP A 390 13.72 16.26 14.17
N ALA A 391 13.39 16.41 12.88
CA ALA A 391 12.73 17.59 12.33
C ALA A 391 11.28 17.76 12.86
N ALA A 392 10.55 16.65 12.98
CA ALA A 392 9.22 16.66 13.55
C ALA A 392 9.23 17.11 15.02
N VAL A 393 10.16 16.61 15.83
CA VAL A 393 10.34 17.03 17.24
C VAL A 393 10.69 18.53 17.33
N ALA A 394 11.61 19.00 16.49
CA ALA A 394 11.98 20.41 16.43
C ALA A 394 10.82 21.33 16.04
N SER A 395 9.85 20.81 15.29
CA SER A 395 8.66 21.52 14.83
C SER A 395 7.52 21.58 15.86
N LEU A 396 7.54 20.72 16.90
CA LEU A 396 6.48 20.66 17.90
C LEU A 396 6.46 21.89 18.81
N ALA A 397 5.29 22.40 19.13
CA ALA A 397 5.06 23.29 20.25
C ALA A 397 5.24 22.55 21.59
N PRO A 398 5.55 23.25 22.71
CA PRO A 398 5.44 22.67 24.05
C PRO A 398 4.01 22.13 24.27
N GLY A 399 3.89 20.91 24.77
CA GLY A 399 2.61 20.21 24.90
C GLY A 399 2.07 19.59 23.60
N GLY A 400 2.71 19.86 22.45
CA GLY A 400 2.28 19.35 21.14
C GLY A 400 2.49 17.84 20.99
N THR A 401 1.70 17.21 20.12
CA THR A 401 1.68 15.77 19.89
C THR A 401 2.21 15.42 18.50
N LEU A 402 3.14 14.47 18.43
CA LEU A 402 3.64 13.83 17.23
C LEU A 402 2.98 12.45 17.05
N ALA A 403 2.45 12.18 15.88
CA ALA A 403 2.16 10.82 15.43
C ALA A 403 3.23 10.36 14.43
N TYR A 404 4.04 9.39 14.82
CA TYR A 404 4.92 8.67 13.92
C TYR A 404 4.19 7.46 13.35
N VAL A 405 4.12 7.39 12.04
CA VAL A 405 3.32 6.41 11.30
C VAL A 405 4.15 5.82 10.17
N THR A 406 4.07 4.51 9.96
CA THR A 406 4.58 3.83 8.76
C THR A 406 3.60 2.77 8.27
N CYS A 407 3.57 2.52 6.96
CA CYS A 407 2.91 1.36 6.38
C CYS A 407 3.90 0.18 6.23
N SER A 408 4.71 -0.05 7.24
CA SER A 408 5.66 -1.16 7.36
C SER A 408 5.62 -1.73 8.77
N PRO A 409 5.64 -3.06 8.94
CA PRO A 409 5.82 -3.68 10.25
C PRO A 409 7.29 -3.95 10.62
N HIS A 410 8.25 -3.62 9.74
CA HIS A 410 9.67 -3.90 9.97
C HIS A 410 10.18 -3.18 11.21
N LEU A 411 10.82 -3.90 12.15
CA LEU A 411 11.20 -3.33 13.45
C LEU A 411 12.14 -2.12 13.35
N ALA A 412 13.05 -2.10 12.37
CA ALA A 412 13.94 -0.96 12.15
C ALA A 412 13.21 0.30 11.64
N GLU A 413 12.02 0.17 11.06
CA GLU A 413 11.19 1.26 10.55
C GLU A 413 10.06 1.66 11.54
N THR A 414 9.93 0.95 12.65
CA THR A 414 8.83 1.08 13.61
C THR A 414 9.36 1.30 15.04
N ARG A 415 9.30 0.29 15.90
CA ARG A 415 9.70 0.36 17.31
C ARG A 415 11.16 0.81 17.45
N GLY A 416 12.05 0.33 16.59
CA GLY A 416 13.47 0.74 16.60
C GLY A 416 13.67 2.23 16.38
N GLN A 417 12.85 2.88 15.52
CA GLN A 417 12.89 4.34 15.34
C GLN A 417 12.39 5.07 16.56
N VAL A 418 11.31 4.59 17.18
CA VAL A 418 10.76 5.20 18.40
C VAL A 418 11.74 5.09 19.57
N ASP A 419 12.34 3.92 19.77
CA ASP A 419 13.33 3.69 20.82
C ASP A 419 14.56 4.59 20.65
N ALA A 420 15.07 4.68 19.41
CA ALA A 420 16.19 5.55 19.07
C ALA A 420 15.84 7.04 19.23
N LEU A 421 14.62 7.46 18.91
CA LEU A 421 14.14 8.82 19.12
C LEU A 421 14.09 9.16 20.61
N LEU A 422 13.51 8.29 21.42
CA LEU A 422 13.43 8.47 22.87
C LEU A 422 14.81 8.47 23.54
N ALA A 423 15.76 7.70 23.01
CA ALA A 423 17.15 7.75 23.49
C ALA A 423 17.81 9.11 23.20
N ARG A 424 17.44 9.81 22.12
CA ARG A 424 17.97 11.14 21.77
C ARG A 424 17.21 12.30 22.42
N HIS A 425 15.90 12.17 22.60
CA HIS A 425 15.00 13.27 22.98
C HIS A 425 14.11 12.95 24.20
N GLY A 426 14.41 11.90 24.96
CA GLY A 426 13.57 11.48 26.09
C GLY A 426 13.50 12.47 27.25
N ASP A 427 14.37 13.48 27.27
CA ASP A 427 14.31 14.62 28.20
C ASP A 427 13.15 15.57 27.87
N VAL A 428 12.79 15.71 26.58
CA VAL A 428 11.74 16.61 26.08
C VAL A 428 10.51 15.89 25.56
N LEU A 429 10.55 14.56 25.36
CA LEU A 429 9.44 13.76 24.87
C LEU A 429 8.92 12.78 25.92
N GLU A 430 7.63 12.55 25.90
CA GLU A 430 6.98 11.40 26.55
C GLU A 430 6.23 10.57 25.53
N GLN A 431 6.27 9.27 25.69
CA GLN A 431 5.48 8.35 24.85
C GLN A 431 4.09 8.16 25.46
N LEU A 432 3.06 8.30 24.63
CA LEU A 432 1.68 8.13 25.05
C LEU A 432 1.24 6.64 24.94
N ASP A 433 0.20 6.26 25.65
CA ASP A 433 -0.47 4.96 25.46
C ASP A 433 -1.28 4.97 24.16
N THR A 434 -0.58 4.72 23.03
CA THR A 434 -1.18 4.72 21.70
C THR A 434 -2.27 3.67 21.56
N ALA A 435 -2.12 2.52 22.23
CA ALA A 435 -3.11 1.44 22.15
C ALA A 435 -4.46 1.87 22.77
N SER A 436 -4.43 2.53 23.91
CA SER A 436 -5.65 3.08 24.53
C SER A 436 -6.31 4.13 23.65
N VAL A 437 -5.53 5.02 23.03
CA VAL A 437 -6.06 6.02 22.08
C VAL A 437 -6.72 5.33 20.90
N VAL A 438 -6.04 4.39 20.23
CA VAL A 438 -6.59 3.71 19.04
C VAL A 438 -7.88 2.93 19.41
N ARG A 439 -7.92 2.25 20.56
CA ARG A 439 -9.14 1.56 21.02
C ARG A 439 -10.29 2.53 21.28
N SER A 440 -10.01 3.70 21.85
CA SER A 440 -11.05 4.67 22.18
C SER A 440 -11.70 5.32 20.95
N ILE A 441 -10.97 5.41 19.84
CA ILE A 441 -11.47 6.01 18.60
C ILE A 441 -12.04 5.01 17.62
N ALA A 442 -11.65 3.73 17.71
CA ALA A 442 -12.09 2.69 16.80
C ALA A 442 -13.60 2.40 16.95
N ALA A 443 -14.29 2.23 15.82
CA ALA A 443 -15.72 1.92 15.79
C ALA A 443 -16.03 0.47 16.20
N ARG A 444 -15.02 -0.42 16.15
CA ARG A 444 -15.05 -1.78 16.70
C ARG A 444 -13.66 -2.17 17.18
N ASP A 445 -13.53 -3.26 17.90
CA ASP A 445 -12.24 -3.73 18.43
C ASP A 445 -11.16 -3.79 17.34
N PRO A 446 -10.09 -2.98 17.43
CA PRO A 446 -8.99 -2.95 16.47
C PRO A 446 -8.01 -4.12 16.66
N GLN A 447 -8.21 -5.00 17.62
CA GLN A 447 -7.40 -6.18 17.95
C GLN A 447 -5.91 -5.87 18.06
N VAL A 448 -5.59 -4.79 18.77
CA VAL A 448 -4.21 -4.34 19.01
C VAL A 448 -3.70 -4.81 20.36
N ALA A 449 -2.41 -5.12 20.45
CA ALA A 449 -1.73 -5.41 21.71
C ALA A 449 -1.74 -4.18 22.63
N ASP A 450 -1.62 -4.41 23.95
CA ASP A 450 -1.41 -3.33 24.91
C ASP A 450 -0.02 -2.71 24.73
N GLY A 451 0.09 -1.41 24.90
CA GLY A 451 1.38 -0.74 24.89
C GLY A 451 1.39 0.65 24.29
N ALA A 452 2.57 1.26 24.34
CA ALA A 452 2.80 2.61 23.89
C ALA A 452 2.87 2.75 22.35
N THR A 453 2.89 1.65 21.61
CA THR A 453 2.84 1.62 20.14
C THR A 453 1.77 0.65 19.65
N VAL A 454 1.25 0.90 18.47
CA VAL A 454 0.27 0.02 17.81
C VAL A 454 0.84 -0.48 16.50
N GLN A 455 0.67 -1.77 16.24
CA GLN A 455 0.78 -2.37 14.93
C GLN A 455 -0.58 -2.96 14.54
N LEU A 456 -1.18 -2.44 13.48
CA LEU A 456 -2.38 -3.02 12.89
C LEU A 456 -1.98 -4.18 11.96
N TRP A 457 -2.85 -5.19 11.85
CA TRP A 457 -2.53 -6.38 11.08
C TRP A 457 -3.65 -6.79 10.13
N PRO A 458 -3.34 -7.11 8.84
CA PRO A 458 -4.35 -7.46 7.84
C PRO A 458 -5.12 -8.73 8.17
N HIS A 459 -4.51 -9.72 8.81
CA HIS A 459 -5.17 -10.97 9.17
C HIS A 459 -6.12 -10.83 10.37
N ARG A 460 -5.98 -9.79 11.20
CA ARG A 460 -6.85 -9.54 12.35
C ARG A 460 -8.07 -8.71 11.98
N ILE A 461 -7.89 -7.59 11.27
CA ILE A 461 -8.96 -6.61 11.05
C ILE A 461 -9.16 -6.19 9.59
N GLY A 462 -8.36 -6.74 8.66
CA GLY A 462 -8.51 -6.48 7.23
C GLY A 462 -7.96 -5.12 6.74
N THR A 463 -7.14 -4.43 7.55
CA THR A 463 -6.45 -3.18 7.16
C THR A 463 -5.05 -3.46 6.61
N ASP A 464 -4.38 -2.44 6.08
CA ASP A 464 -2.94 -2.50 5.88
C ASP A 464 -2.23 -2.60 7.23
N ALA A 465 -1.02 -3.19 7.26
CA ALA A 465 -0.23 -3.28 8.49
C ALA A 465 0.41 -1.91 8.80
N MET A 466 -0.37 -1.05 9.46
CA MET A 466 0.06 0.29 9.86
C MET A 466 0.68 0.26 11.25
N PHE A 467 1.81 0.90 11.40
CA PHE A 467 2.41 1.21 12.70
C PHE A 467 2.05 2.63 13.13
N ILE A 468 1.76 2.82 14.41
CA ILE A 468 1.38 4.11 14.99
C ILE A 468 2.08 4.26 16.35
N ALA A 469 2.76 5.38 16.56
CA ALA A 469 3.28 5.79 17.86
C ALA A 469 2.96 7.26 18.11
N LEU A 470 2.39 7.54 19.27
CA LEU A 470 2.07 8.89 19.72
C LEU A 470 3.09 9.34 20.77
N LEU A 471 3.67 10.52 20.55
CA LEU A 471 4.63 11.14 21.47
C LEU A 471 4.18 12.57 21.73
N ARG A 472 4.39 13.04 22.96
CA ARG A 472 4.08 14.41 23.35
C ARG A 472 5.35 15.14 23.76
N ARG A 473 5.48 16.39 23.32
CA ARG A 473 6.53 17.28 23.83
C ARG A 473 6.12 17.81 25.20
N ARG A 474 7.01 17.64 26.19
CA ARG A 474 6.84 18.18 27.55
C ARG A 474 6.88 19.70 27.58
#